data_9109707cb160b55d35cf0f324f37049a
#
_entry.id   9109707cb160b55d35cf0f324f37049a
#
_cell.length_a   1.000
_cell.length_b   1.000
_cell.length_c   1.000
_cell.angle_alpha   90.00
_cell.angle_beta   90.00
_cell.angle_gamma   90.00
#
_symmetry.space_group_name_H-M   'P 1'
#
loop_
_entity.id
_entity.type
_entity.pdbx_description
1 polymer ?
#
loop_
_entity_poly.entity_id
_entity_poly.type
_entity_poly.pdbx_seq_one_letter_code
_entity_poly.pdbx_strand_id
1 'polypeptide(L)'
;MGDAILAGFSMGTGEVTRYLGRYGSSRVRKVVLLGAIPPFLLKRDDNPEGVDGKVFEDMKAAVVKDRYAYFKDFLDNFYNVDVLAPDRVSEQAWQASFAVAAASSPHASHACIDSWLADFRADLPRIDVPTLVVHGTEDRILPIAATADRLPGLIADLRLVRIEGGPHNIGWTHSEQVNRALLEFLA
;
A
#
# COMPACT_ATOMS: atom_id res chain seq x y z
N MET A 1 23.87 14.86 -4.07
CA MET A 1 22.63 14.61 -3.31
C MET A 1 22.61 13.14 -2.96
N GLY A 2 22.94 12.76 -1.73
CA GLY A 2 23.10 11.37 -1.28
C GLY A 2 22.34 11.01 -0.02
N ASP A 3 21.34 11.82 0.40
CA ASP A 3 20.64 11.65 1.68
C ASP A 3 19.12 11.73 1.54
N ALA A 4 18.57 11.20 0.43
CA ALA A 4 17.14 11.18 0.23
C ALA A 4 16.47 10.20 1.20
N ILE A 5 15.27 10.53 1.65
CA ILE A 5 14.35 9.59 2.25
C ILE A 5 13.30 9.26 1.19
N LEU A 6 13.13 7.99 0.87
CA LEU A 6 12.07 7.56 -0.03
C LEU A 6 10.87 7.11 0.78
N ALA A 7 9.71 7.69 0.47
CA ALA A 7 8.45 7.28 1.08
C ALA A 7 7.48 6.84 -0.04
N GLY A 8 6.91 5.65 0.10
CA GLY A 8 5.87 5.13 -0.77
C GLY A 8 4.59 4.86 0.01
N PHE A 9 3.44 5.06 -0.65
CA PHE A 9 2.13 4.65 -0.14
C PHE A 9 1.48 3.71 -1.14
N SER A 10 0.89 2.62 -0.65
CA SER A 10 0.17 1.65 -1.48
C SER A 10 1.05 1.15 -2.66
N MET A 11 0.61 1.29 -3.90
CA MET A 11 1.38 0.95 -5.10
C MET A 11 2.78 1.60 -5.11
N GLY A 12 2.92 2.82 -4.59
CA GLY A 12 4.21 3.51 -4.48
C GLY A 12 5.23 2.78 -3.61
N THR A 13 4.80 1.89 -2.71
CA THR A 13 5.72 1.04 -1.92
C THR A 13 6.44 0.02 -2.80
N GLY A 14 5.74 -0.52 -3.81
CA GLY A 14 6.33 -1.38 -4.82
C GLY A 14 7.33 -0.64 -5.71
N GLU A 15 7.02 0.62 -6.07
CA GLU A 15 7.93 1.48 -6.86
C GLU A 15 9.22 1.76 -6.10
N VAL A 16 9.13 2.12 -4.80
CA VAL A 16 10.30 2.32 -3.93
C VAL A 16 11.12 1.04 -3.81
N THR A 17 10.46 -0.09 -3.57
CA THR A 17 11.11 -1.40 -3.47
C THR A 17 11.84 -1.75 -4.77
N ARG A 18 11.18 -1.61 -5.92
CA ARG A 18 11.75 -1.86 -7.24
C ARG A 18 12.91 -0.92 -7.58
N TYR A 19 12.80 0.36 -7.20
CA TYR A 19 13.88 1.31 -7.37
C TYR A 19 15.14 0.85 -6.65
N LEU A 20 15.03 0.50 -5.37
CA LEU A 20 16.16 0.03 -4.57
C LEU A 20 16.71 -1.30 -5.08
N GLY A 21 15.83 -2.21 -5.49
CA GLY A 21 16.23 -3.47 -6.11
C GLY A 21 17.04 -3.30 -7.40
N ARG A 22 16.76 -2.26 -8.20
CA ARG A 22 17.44 -2.02 -9.47
C ARG A 22 18.66 -1.11 -9.36
N TYR A 23 18.57 -0.07 -8.55
CA TYR A 23 19.55 1.01 -8.54
C TYR A 23 20.37 1.10 -7.24
N GLY A 24 19.99 0.30 -6.23
CA GLY A 24 20.63 0.32 -4.91
C GLY A 24 20.29 1.57 -4.10
N SER A 25 20.86 1.66 -2.90
CA SER A 25 20.56 2.68 -1.90
C SER A 25 21.58 3.82 -1.82
N SER A 26 22.57 3.91 -2.71
CA SER A 26 23.67 4.88 -2.61
C SER A 26 23.25 6.37 -2.50
N ARG A 27 22.00 6.68 -2.84
CA ARG A 27 21.40 8.02 -2.74
C ARG A 27 20.28 8.10 -1.69
N VAL A 28 20.04 7.03 -0.96
CA VAL A 28 18.91 6.89 -0.03
C VAL A 28 19.45 6.55 1.36
N ARG A 29 19.02 7.30 2.36
CA ARG A 29 19.43 7.04 3.76
C ARG A 29 18.39 6.32 4.60
N LYS A 30 17.10 6.47 4.27
CA LYS A 30 15.98 5.82 4.96
C LYS A 30 14.85 5.55 3.97
N VAL A 31 14.03 4.54 4.27
CA VAL A 31 12.85 4.16 3.50
C VAL A 31 11.62 4.11 4.39
N VAL A 32 10.48 4.57 3.85
CA VAL A 32 9.16 4.46 4.51
C VAL A 32 8.18 3.81 3.54
N LEU A 33 7.52 2.75 3.97
CA LEU A 33 6.49 2.03 3.23
C LEU A 33 5.17 2.09 4.02
N LEU A 34 4.19 2.83 3.51
CA LEU A 34 2.87 2.97 4.12
C LEU A 34 1.85 2.13 3.33
N GLY A 35 1.13 1.20 3.98
CA GLY A 35 0.23 0.29 3.30
C GLY A 35 0.97 -0.51 2.22
N ALA A 36 1.95 -1.33 2.65
CA ALA A 36 2.91 -1.98 1.77
C ALA A 36 2.27 -3.03 0.86
N ILE A 37 2.64 -3.02 -0.44
CA ILE A 37 2.25 -4.04 -1.42
C ILE A 37 3.23 -5.22 -1.48
N PRO A 38 4.56 -5.04 -1.28
CA PRO A 38 5.49 -6.18 -1.20
C PRO A 38 5.15 -7.14 -0.05
N PRO A 39 5.59 -8.42 -0.12
CA PRO A 39 6.58 -8.97 -1.06
C PRO A 39 6.02 -9.40 -2.42
N PHE A 40 4.82 -9.98 -2.46
CA PHE A 40 4.17 -10.47 -3.66
C PHE A 40 2.69 -10.72 -3.37
N LEU A 41 1.81 -10.00 -4.06
CA LEU A 41 0.39 -10.00 -3.73
C LEU A 41 -0.36 -11.20 -4.34
N LEU A 42 0.06 -11.69 -5.50
CA LEU A 42 -0.65 -12.77 -6.20
C LEU A 42 -0.39 -14.13 -5.55
N LYS A 43 -1.46 -14.86 -5.23
CA LYS A 43 -1.39 -16.25 -4.77
C LYS A 43 -0.88 -17.17 -5.87
N ARG A 44 0.12 -17.99 -5.52
CA ARG A 44 0.70 -19.06 -6.36
C ARG A 44 1.18 -20.19 -5.46
N ASP A 45 1.62 -21.30 -6.05
CA ASP A 45 2.15 -22.45 -5.30
C ASP A 45 3.36 -22.06 -4.43
N ASP A 46 4.20 -21.14 -4.93
CA ASP A 46 5.34 -20.55 -4.21
C ASP A 46 4.99 -19.31 -3.37
N ASN A 47 3.71 -18.93 -3.32
CA ASN A 47 3.17 -17.78 -2.57
C ASN A 47 1.75 -18.06 -2.07
N PRO A 48 1.54 -19.07 -1.22
CA PRO A 48 0.20 -19.51 -0.79
C PRO A 48 -0.55 -18.46 0.05
N GLU A 49 0.16 -17.52 0.70
CA GLU A 49 -0.42 -16.44 1.50
C GLU A 49 -0.93 -15.27 0.63
N GLY A 50 -0.68 -15.28 -0.67
CA GLY A 50 -1.14 -14.26 -1.59
C GLY A 50 -2.65 -14.23 -1.77
N VAL A 51 -3.13 -13.18 -2.41
CA VAL A 51 -4.55 -12.99 -2.78
C VAL A 51 -4.86 -13.72 -4.07
N ASP A 52 -6.01 -14.39 -4.14
CA ASP A 52 -6.44 -15.13 -5.33
C ASP A 52 -6.49 -14.22 -6.56
N GLY A 53 -5.94 -14.71 -7.69
CA GLY A 53 -5.90 -13.96 -8.94
C GLY A 53 -7.26 -13.57 -9.48
N LYS A 54 -8.31 -14.35 -9.15
CA LYS A 54 -9.69 -14.03 -9.54
C LYS A 54 -10.16 -12.67 -8.98
N VAL A 55 -9.71 -12.28 -7.79
CA VAL A 55 -10.04 -10.98 -7.20
C VAL A 55 -9.60 -9.83 -8.13
N PHE A 56 -8.42 -9.92 -8.69
CA PHE A 56 -7.88 -8.89 -9.59
C PHE A 56 -8.56 -8.89 -10.96
N GLU A 57 -8.92 -10.07 -11.48
CA GLU A 57 -9.70 -10.16 -12.72
C GLU A 57 -11.11 -9.57 -12.53
N ASP A 58 -11.75 -9.83 -11.39
CA ASP A 58 -13.05 -9.25 -11.05
C ASP A 58 -12.96 -7.72 -10.90
N MET A 59 -11.89 -7.20 -10.31
CA MET A 59 -11.63 -5.75 -10.24
C MET A 59 -11.49 -5.14 -11.66
N LYS A 60 -10.71 -5.75 -12.54
CA LYS A 60 -10.56 -5.29 -13.93
C LYS A 60 -11.88 -5.30 -14.68
N ALA A 61 -12.67 -6.36 -14.52
CA ALA A 61 -14.00 -6.45 -15.12
C ALA A 61 -14.95 -5.39 -14.58
N ALA A 62 -14.91 -5.09 -13.28
CA ALA A 62 -15.71 -4.03 -12.64
C ALA A 62 -15.34 -2.64 -13.18
N VAL A 63 -14.05 -2.33 -13.34
CA VAL A 63 -13.55 -1.08 -13.95
C VAL A 63 -14.10 -0.92 -15.38
N VAL A 64 -14.10 -1.98 -16.16
CA VAL A 64 -14.62 -1.94 -17.55
C VAL A 64 -16.13 -1.78 -17.58
N LYS A 65 -16.84 -2.43 -16.67
CA LYS A 65 -18.31 -2.40 -16.62
C LYS A 65 -18.84 -1.04 -16.17
N ASP A 66 -18.36 -0.53 -15.06
CA ASP A 66 -18.70 0.77 -14.47
C ASP A 66 -17.61 1.21 -13.48
N ARG A 67 -16.64 1.99 -13.97
CA ARG A 67 -15.51 2.42 -13.15
C ARG A 67 -15.92 3.33 -11.98
N TYR A 68 -17.02 4.03 -12.08
CA TYR A 68 -17.48 4.89 -10.99
C TYR A 68 -18.08 4.08 -9.86
N ALA A 69 -18.86 3.05 -10.18
CA ALA A 69 -19.33 2.10 -9.18
C ALA A 69 -18.15 1.35 -8.54
N TYR A 70 -17.18 0.91 -9.36
CA TYR A 70 -15.94 0.32 -8.84
C TYR A 70 -15.19 1.23 -7.89
N PHE A 71 -15.01 2.52 -8.23
CA PHE A 71 -14.32 3.46 -7.34
C PHE A 71 -15.08 3.71 -6.05
N LYS A 72 -16.41 3.71 -6.08
CA LYS A 72 -17.21 3.78 -4.86
C LYS A 72 -16.89 2.62 -3.94
N ASP A 73 -17.01 1.39 -4.45
CA ASP A 73 -16.80 0.18 -3.64
C ASP A 73 -15.34 0.05 -3.17
N PHE A 74 -14.39 0.46 -4.02
CA PHE A 74 -12.97 0.52 -3.66
C PHE A 74 -12.71 1.49 -2.52
N LEU A 75 -13.28 2.71 -2.58
CA LEU A 75 -13.10 3.74 -1.56
C LEU A 75 -13.81 3.41 -0.25
N ASP A 76 -14.94 2.71 -0.30
CA ASP A 76 -15.59 2.22 0.90
C ASP A 76 -14.67 1.27 1.68
N ASN A 77 -13.97 0.38 0.98
CA ASN A 77 -12.97 -0.51 1.58
C ASN A 77 -11.63 0.16 1.88
N PHE A 78 -11.24 1.18 1.11
CA PHE A 78 -10.03 1.96 1.30
C PHE A 78 -10.03 2.73 2.63
N TYR A 79 -11.21 3.13 3.08
CA TYR A 79 -11.44 3.84 4.34
C TYR A 79 -12.12 2.99 5.42
N ASN A 80 -12.60 1.79 5.12
CA ASN A 80 -13.51 1.01 5.98
C ASN A 80 -14.71 1.86 6.45
N VAL A 81 -15.43 2.46 5.50
CA VAL A 81 -16.48 3.45 5.75
C VAL A 81 -17.56 2.92 6.70
N ASP A 82 -17.92 1.65 6.57
CA ASP A 82 -18.91 0.95 7.42
C ASP A 82 -18.52 0.91 8.91
N VAL A 83 -17.22 1.07 9.22
CA VAL A 83 -16.71 1.03 10.60
C VAL A 83 -16.26 2.41 11.08
N LEU A 84 -15.67 3.22 10.20
CA LEU A 84 -14.95 4.45 10.57
C LEU A 84 -15.68 5.75 10.24
N ALA A 85 -16.76 5.72 9.44
CA ALA A 85 -17.57 6.89 9.21
C ALA A 85 -18.69 7.01 10.28
N PRO A 86 -19.12 8.24 10.65
CA PRO A 86 -18.53 9.51 10.22
C PRO A 86 -17.33 9.96 11.09
N ASP A 87 -16.97 9.22 12.13
CA ASP A 87 -16.07 9.69 13.20
C ASP A 87 -14.64 9.98 12.69
N ARG A 88 -14.13 9.16 11.77
CA ARG A 88 -12.77 9.30 11.21
C ARG A 88 -12.74 9.67 9.73
N VAL A 89 -13.85 9.50 9.02
CA VAL A 89 -13.98 9.83 7.60
C VAL A 89 -15.31 10.53 7.38
N SER A 90 -15.28 11.83 7.12
CA SER A 90 -16.47 12.57 6.73
C SER A 90 -16.88 12.22 5.30
N GLU A 91 -18.18 12.42 4.99
CA GLU A 91 -18.69 12.27 3.62
C GLU A 91 -17.91 13.14 2.64
N GLN A 92 -17.54 14.38 3.05
CA GLN A 92 -16.80 15.32 2.21
C GLN A 92 -15.38 14.83 1.89
N ALA A 93 -14.70 14.20 2.85
CA ALA A 93 -13.37 13.59 2.63
C ALA A 93 -13.46 12.41 1.66
N TRP A 94 -14.48 11.58 1.82
CA TRP A 94 -14.77 10.49 0.90
C TRP A 94 -15.07 11.01 -0.51
N GLN A 95 -15.97 12.01 -0.64
CA GLN A 95 -16.33 12.62 -1.92
C GLN A 95 -15.13 13.27 -2.61
N ALA A 96 -14.23 13.93 -1.86
CA ALA A 96 -12.99 14.49 -2.40
C ALA A 96 -12.10 13.38 -3.01
N SER A 97 -11.95 12.25 -2.32
CA SER A 97 -11.22 11.10 -2.84
C SER A 97 -11.87 10.49 -4.07
N PHE A 98 -13.22 10.40 -4.08
CA PHE A 98 -13.97 9.92 -5.21
C PHE A 98 -13.78 10.82 -6.44
N ALA A 99 -13.79 12.15 -6.26
CA ALA A 99 -13.57 13.10 -7.34
C ALA A 99 -12.19 12.91 -8.00
N VAL A 100 -11.14 12.67 -7.19
CA VAL A 100 -9.79 12.37 -7.70
C VAL A 100 -9.78 11.06 -8.48
N ALA A 101 -10.37 10.00 -7.94
CA ALA A 101 -10.47 8.70 -8.61
C ALA A 101 -11.26 8.81 -9.93
N ALA A 102 -12.39 9.50 -9.91
CA ALA A 102 -13.25 9.69 -11.08
C ALA A 102 -12.57 10.48 -12.22
N ALA A 103 -11.66 11.40 -11.88
CA ALA A 103 -10.87 12.17 -12.85
C ALA A 103 -9.69 11.39 -13.44
N SER A 104 -9.37 10.19 -12.92
CA SER A 104 -8.25 9.39 -13.41
C SER A 104 -8.51 8.85 -14.82
N SER A 105 -7.42 8.49 -15.53
CA SER A 105 -7.50 7.85 -16.84
C SER A 105 -8.17 6.47 -16.74
N PRO A 106 -9.21 6.16 -17.53
CA PRO A 106 -9.84 4.84 -17.55
C PRO A 106 -8.83 3.72 -17.89
N HIS A 107 -7.94 3.97 -18.84
CA HIS A 107 -6.90 3.03 -19.23
C HIS A 107 -5.92 2.78 -18.07
N ALA A 108 -5.44 3.85 -17.42
CA ALA A 108 -4.52 3.72 -16.29
C ALA A 108 -5.17 3.01 -15.10
N SER A 109 -6.43 3.30 -14.80
CA SER A 109 -7.17 2.65 -13.69
C SER A 109 -7.25 1.13 -13.88
N HIS A 110 -7.45 0.67 -15.12
CA HIS A 110 -7.44 -0.76 -15.43
C HIS A 110 -6.02 -1.35 -15.39
N ALA A 111 -5.05 -0.71 -16.04
CA ALA A 111 -3.69 -1.24 -16.18
C ALA A 111 -2.90 -1.25 -14.86
N CYS A 112 -3.18 -0.33 -13.93
CA CYS A 112 -2.54 -0.31 -12.62
C CYS A 112 -2.79 -1.60 -11.81
N ILE A 113 -3.93 -2.26 -11.99
CA ILE A 113 -4.26 -3.51 -11.29
C ILE A 113 -3.20 -4.59 -11.59
N ASP A 114 -2.77 -4.70 -12.84
CA ASP A 114 -1.70 -5.65 -13.21
C ASP A 114 -0.35 -5.26 -12.58
N SER A 115 -0.09 -3.96 -12.39
CA SER A 115 1.14 -3.47 -11.76
C SER A 115 1.24 -3.86 -10.28
N TRP A 116 0.11 -4.03 -9.58
CA TRP A 116 0.08 -4.49 -8.19
C TRP A 116 0.57 -5.93 -8.03
N LEU A 117 0.51 -6.72 -9.10
CA LEU A 117 0.86 -8.14 -9.12
C LEU A 117 2.35 -8.38 -9.42
N ALA A 118 3.17 -7.33 -9.39
CA ALA A 118 4.60 -7.49 -9.56
C ALA A 118 5.22 -8.23 -8.37
N ASP A 119 6.15 -9.15 -8.67
CA ASP A 119 6.93 -9.85 -7.65
C ASP A 119 8.12 -9.00 -7.22
N PHE A 120 8.17 -8.66 -5.93
CA PHE A 120 9.24 -7.84 -5.33
C PHE A 120 10.19 -8.68 -4.46
N ARG A 121 10.00 -9.99 -4.35
CA ARG A 121 10.77 -10.85 -3.45
C ARG A 121 12.28 -10.78 -3.70
N ALA A 122 12.69 -10.64 -4.96
CA ALA A 122 14.10 -10.52 -5.33
C ALA A 122 14.71 -9.12 -5.03
N ASP A 123 13.85 -8.10 -4.87
CA ASP A 123 14.30 -6.72 -4.60
C ASP A 123 14.51 -6.47 -3.09
N LEU A 124 13.70 -7.09 -2.24
CA LEU A 124 13.68 -6.83 -0.80
C LEU A 124 15.03 -7.04 -0.10
N PRO A 125 15.80 -8.11 -0.36
CA PRO A 125 17.11 -8.31 0.26
C PRO A 125 18.16 -7.26 -0.14
N ARG A 126 17.86 -6.45 -1.17
CA ARG A 126 18.75 -5.37 -1.64
C ARG A 126 18.47 -4.04 -0.96
N ILE A 127 17.47 -3.98 -0.09
CA ILE A 127 17.19 -2.82 0.75
C ILE A 127 18.07 -2.93 1.99
N ASP A 128 19.17 -2.19 1.98
CA ASP A 128 20.24 -2.20 2.99
C ASP A 128 20.29 -0.92 3.85
N VAL A 129 19.21 -0.16 3.86
CA VAL A 129 19.05 1.06 4.66
C VAL A 129 17.88 0.91 5.65
N PRO A 130 17.89 1.66 6.77
CA PRO A 130 16.80 1.63 7.74
C PRO A 130 15.45 1.83 7.06
N THR A 131 14.51 0.92 7.32
CA THR A 131 13.20 0.87 6.68
C THR A 131 12.09 0.84 7.72
N LEU A 132 11.16 1.79 7.63
CA LEU A 132 9.91 1.80 8.38
C LEU A 132 8.77 1.30 7.50
N VAL A 133 8.03 0.32 7.99
CA VAL A 133 6.75 -0.11 7.42
C VAL A 133 5.65 0.27 8.41
N VAL A 134 4.60 0.95 7.92
CA VAL A 134 3.40 1.24 8.71
C VAL A 134 2.19 0.69 7.96
N HIS A 135 1.40 -0.16 8.60
CA HIS A 135 0.30 -0.86 7.94
C HIS A 135 -0.90 -1.01 8.88
N GLY A 136 -2.11 -0.87 8.32
CA GLY A 136 -3.34 -1.07 9.06
C GLY A 136 -3.67 -2.55 9.25
N THR A 137 -4.12 -2.95 10.44
CA THR A 137 -4.48 -4.36 10.69
C THR A 137 -5.76 -4.77 9.99
N GLU A 138 -6.63 -3.79 9.67
CA GLU A 138 -7.89 -3.98 8.95
C GLU A 138 -7.83 -3.46 7.49
N ASP A 139 -6.65 -3.49 6.88
CA ASP A 139 -6.47 -3.11 5.49
C ASP A 139 -7.17 -4.13 4.57
N ARG A 140 -8.30 -3.73 3.98
CA ARG A 140 -9.11 -4.56 3.08
C ARG A 140 -8.64 -4.51 1.63
N ILE A 141 -7.74 -3.58 1.30
CA ILE A 141 -7.14 -3.45 -0.05
C ILE A 141 -5.88 -4.31 -0.15
N LEU A 142 -5.02 -4.21 0.83
CA LEU A 142 -3.77 -4.96 0.92
C LEU A 142 -3.71 -5.69 2.28
N PRO A 143 -4.31 -6.89 2.39
CA PRO A 143 -4.37 -7.62 3.66
C PRO A 143 -2.98 -7.76 4.28
N ILE A 144 -2.83 -7.33 5.53
CA ILE A 144 -1.53 -7.25 6.22
C ILE A 144 -0.82 -8.62 6.25
N ALA A 145 -1.58 -9.72 6.41
CA ALA A 145 -1.05 -11.08 6.42
C ALA A 145 -0.45 -11.51 5.07
N ALA A 146 -0.95 -10.97 3.96
CA ALA A 146 -0.43 -11.24 2.62
C ALA A 146 0.74 -10.32 2.25
N THR A 147 0.98 -9.26 3.01
CA THR A 147 1.89 -8.16 2.67
C THR A 147 2.85 -7.82 3.81
N ALA A 148 2.57 -6.78 4.61
CA ALA A 148 3.51 -6.21 5.57
C ALA A 148 3.99 -7.20 6.66
N ASP A 149 3.16 -8.12 7.12
CA ASP A 149 3.54 -9.13 8.11
C ASP A 149 4.59 -10.12 7.60
N ARG A 150 4.79 -10.18 6.28
CA ARG A 150 5.77 -11.05 5.64
C ARG A 150 7.11 -10.37 5.37
N LEU A 151 7.23 -9.06 5.61
CA LEU A 151 8.46 -8.31 5.37
C LEU A 151 9.56 -8.52 6.42
N PRO A 152 9.25 -8.78 7.73
CA PRO A 152 10.28 -9.11 8.69
C PRO A 152 11.12 -10.32 8.23
N GLY A 153 12.45 -10.15 8.26
CA GLY A 153 13.41 -11.16 7.78
C GLY A 153 13.70 -11.09 6.26
N LEU A 154 12.91 -10.34 5.48
CA LEU A 154 13.19 -10.09 4.06
C LEU A 154 13.94 -8.77 3.83
N ILE A 155 13.84 -7.83 4.75
CA ILE A 155 14.60 -6.57 4.80
C ILE A 155 15.42 -6.59 6.08
N ALA A 156 16.72 -6.33 5.99
CA ALA A 156 17.67 -6.51 7.09
C ALA A 156 17.39 -5.58 8.29
N ASP A 157 17.18 -4.31 8.04
CA ASP A 157 16.90 -3.27 9.07
C ASP A 157 15.47 -2.74 8.88
N LEU A 158 14.50 -3.50 9.40
CA LEU A 158 13.07 -3.20 9.26
C LEU A 158 12.39 -3.01 10.63
N ARG A 159 11.71 -1.87 10.77
CA ARG A 159 10.74 -1.61 11.82
C ARG A 159 9.32 -1.70 11.25
N LEU A 160 8.51 -2.63 11.73
CA LEU A 160 7.09 -2.74 11.38
C LEU A 160 6.22 -2.16 12.49
N VAL A 161 5.38 -1.17 12.13
CA VAL A 161 4.36 -0.57 12.99
C VAL A 161 2.98 -0.95 12.47
N ARG A 162 2.25 -1.72 13.25
CA ARG A 162 0.85 -2.08 12.98
C ARG A 162 -0.06 -1.02 13.57
N ILE A 163 -1.00 -0.52 12.77
CA ILE A 163 -2.03 0.42 13.21
C ILE A 163 -3.30 -0.39 13.46
N GLU A 164 -3.61 -0.61 14.72
CA GLU A 164 -4.76 -1.42 15.12
C GLU A 164 -6.07 -0.81 14.65
N GLY A 165 -6.93 -1.61 14.01
CA GLY A 165 -8.18 -1.16 13.38
C GLY A 165 -7.98 -0.27 12.15
N GLY A 166 -6.74 -0.01 11.73
CA GLY A 166 -6.39 0.86 10.61
C GLY A 166 -6.80 0.25 9.27
N PRO A 167 -7.51 1.00 8.40
CA PRO A 167 -7.80 0.61 7.03
C PRO A 167 -6.60 0.86 6.12
N HIS A 168 -6.79 0.79 4.78
CA HIS A 168 -5.72 1.11 3.85
C HIS A 168 -5.24 2.58 3.98
N ASN A 169 -6.16 3.54 4.06
CA ASN A 169 -5.79 4.96 4.24
C ASN A 169 -5.58 5.34 5.71
N ILE A 170 -4.60 4.69 6.34
CA ILE A 170 -4.17 5.01 7.72
C ILE A 170 -3.67 6.44 7.87
N GLY A 171 -3.10 7.03 6.80
CA GLY A 171 -2.61 8.41 6.81
C GLY A 171 -3.70 9.45 7.08
N TRP A 172 -4.96 9.13 6.74
CA TRP A 172 -6.12 9.96 7.05
C TRP A 172 -6.76 9.54 8.38
N THR A 173 -7.13 8.27 8.48
CA THR A 173 -7.97 7.76 9.57
C THR A 173 -7.24 7.63 10.91
N HIS A 174 -5.93 7.41 10.88
CA HIS A 174 -5.07 7.19 12.04
C HIS A 174 -3.83 8.09 12.00
N SER A 175 -3.99 9.32 11.50
CA SER A 175 -2.90 10.26 11.23
C SER A 175 -1.98 10.53 12.42
N GLU A 176 -2.51 10.58 13.65
CA GLU A 176 -1.67 10.79 14.85
C GLU A 176 -0.68 9.65 15.09
N GLN A 177 -1.14 8.39 14.91
CA GLN A 177 -0.28 7.22 15.10
C GLN A 177 0.76 7.12 13.98
N VAL A 178 0.34 7.37 12.73
CA VAL A 178 1.23 7.38 11.56
C VAL A 178 2.28 8.49 11.71
N ASN A 179 1.87 9.71 12.05
CA ASN A 179 2.79 10.83 12.24
C ASN A 179 3.80 10.57 13.36
N ARG A 180 3.36 9.97 14.47
CA ARG A 180 4.27 9.58 15.56
C ARG A 180 5.33 8.61 15.08
N ALA A 181 4.93 7.54 14.39
CA ALA A 181 5.85 6.54 13.84
C ALA A 181 6.85 7.18 12.85
N LEU A 182 6.36 8.08 11.99
CA LEU A 182 7.20 8.83 11.05
C LEU A 182 8.20 9.73 11.77
N LEU A 183 7.76 10.55 12.72
CA LEU A 183 8.63 11.49 13.43
C LEU A 183 9.71 10.77 14.23
N GLU A 184 9.36 9.68 14.93
CA GLU A 184 10.33 8.85 15.66
C GLU A 184 11.36 8.23 14.74
N PHE A 185 10.95 7.78 13.56
CA PHE A 185 11.86 7.13 12.61
C PHE A 185 12.74 8.14 11.85
N LEU A 186 12.22 9.31 11.56
CA LEU A 186 12.91 10.31 10.74
C LEU A 186 13.89 11.17 11.57
N ALA A 187 13.70 11.26 12.87
CA ALA A 187 14.68 11.87 13.78
C ALA A 187 15.99 11.06 13.75
#